data_01383e14493980d8d34a56370cb6abbe
#
_entry.id   01383e14493980d8d34a56370cb6abbe
#
_cell.length_a   1.000
_cell.length_b   1.000
_cell.length_c   1.000
_cell.angle_alpha   90.00
_cell.angle_beta   90.00
_cell.angle_gamma   90.00
#
_symmetry.space_group_name_H-M   'P 1'
#
loop_
_entity.id
_entity.type
_entity.pdbx_description
1 polymer ?
#
loop_
_entity_poly.entity_id
_entity_poly.type
_entity_poly.pdbx_seq_one_letter_code
_entity_poly.pdbx_strand_id
1 'polypeptide(L)' 'MEKEKNCALIGVRMLRKKKGLSQLKVAMDLHISREALSFYENGKRSPDIQMLLRLSDYFHVSVDYLINGKEYENK' A
#
# COMPACT_ATOMS: atom_id res chain seq x y z
N MET A 1 -17.14 19.51 -11.56
CA MET A 1 -17.14 18.49 -10.70
C MET A 1 -15.95 17.64 -10.71
N GLU A 2 -15.43 17.38 -9.57
CA GLU A 2 -14.26 16.64 -9.49
C GLU A 2 -14.51 15.20 -9.40
N LYS A 3 -13.72 14.43 -10.07
CA LYS A 3 -13.80 13.04 -9.99
C LYS A 3 -13.05 12.58 -8.82
N GLU A 4 -13.62 11.66 -8.08
CA GLU A 4 -12.92 11.10 -7.01
C GLU A 4 -11.80 10.28 -7.48
N LYS A 5 -10.64 10.40 -6.90
CA LYS A 5 -9.51 9.61 -7.26
C LYS A 5 -9.18 8.63 -6.20
N ASN A 6 -8.78 7.45 -6.59
CA ASN A 6 -8.31 6.45 -5.65
C ASN A 6 -6.97 6.91 -5.09
N CYS A 7 -6.72 6.53 -3.87
CA CYS A 7 -5.50 6.90 -3.19
C CYS A 7 -4.40 5.95 -3.55
N ALA A 8 -3.29 6.45 -4.03
CA ALA A 8 -2.12 5.62 -4.28
C ALA A 8 -1.46 5.31 -2.95
N LEU A 9 -1.02 4.07 -2.78
CA LEU A 9 -0.34 3.69 -1.55
C LEU A 9 1.15 3.91 -1.70
N ILE A 10 1.55 5.16 -1.60
CA ILE A 10 2.93 5.54 -1.79
C ILE A 10 3.86 4.84 -0.83
N GLY A 11 3.42 4.69 0.41
CA GLY A 11 4.26 4.05 1.43
C GLY A 11 4.51 2.58 1.15
N VAL A 12 3.55 1.90 0.54
CA VAL A 12 3.73 0.50 0.20
C VAL A 12 4.87 0.36 -0.81
N ARG A 13 4.85 1.19 -1.84
CA ARG A 13 5.89 1.14 -2.85
C ARG A 13 7.24 1.49 -2.27
N MET A 14 7.30 2.51 -1.43
CA MET A 14 8.54 2.93 -0.81
C MET A 14 9.13 1.83 0.06
N LEU A 15 8.30 1.22 0.90
CA LEU A 15 8.78 0.17 1.79
C LEU A 15 9.20 -1.06 1.02
N ARG A 16 8.42 -1.41 0.01
CA ARG A 16 8.73 -2.57 -0.80
C ARG A 16 10.10 -2.41 -1.43
N LYS A 17 10.35 -1.24 -2.02
CA LYS A 17 11.62 -0.98 -2.67
C LYS A 17 12.76 -0.90 -1.67
N LYS A 18 12.51 -0.29 -0.53
CA LYS A 18 13.51 -0.19 0.50
C LYS A 18 13.95 -1.54 1.01
N LYS A 19 13.01 -2.48 1.08
CA LYS A 19 13.31 -3.82 1.56
C LYS A 19 13.77 -4.75 0.43
N GLY A 20 13.84 -4.25 -0.79
CA GLY A 20 14.26 -5.05 -1.92
C GLY A 20 13.27 -6.11 -2.34
N LEU A 21 11.99 -5.87 -2.12
CA LEU A 21 10.97 -6.85 -2.43
C LEU A 21 10.30 -6.51 -3.76
N SER A 22 10.04 -7.55 -4.56
CA SER A 22 9.35 -7.33 -5.81
C SER A 22 7.85 -7.27 -5.57
N GLN A 23 7.12 -6.72 -6.53
CA GLN A 23 5.67 -6.73 -6.44
C GLN A 23 5.15 -8.16 -6.35
N LEU A 24 5.75 -9.06 -7.11
CA LEU A 24 5.30 -10.44 -7.12
C LEU A 24 5.45 -11.07 -5.75
N LYS A 25 6.59 -10.83 -5.10
CA LYS A 25 6.83 -11.41 -3.79
C LYS A 25 5.79 -10.95 -2.77
N VAL A 26 5.56 -9.64 -2.71
CA VAL A 26 4.61 -9.09 -1.77
C VAL A 26 3.19 -9.58 -2.09
N ALA A 27 2.84 -9.61 -3.37
CA ALA A 27 1.51 -10.06 -3.77
C ALA A 27 1.30 -11.51 -3.36
N MET A 28 2.31 -12.35 -3.57
CA MET A 28 2.21 -13.75 -3.18
C MET A 28 2.03 -13.89 -1.69
N ASP A 29 2.78 -13.13 -0.92
CA ASP A 29 2.68 -13.19 0.54
C ASP A 29 1.30 -12.77 1.03
N LEU A 30 0.68 -11.84 0.31
CA LEU A 30 -0.64 -11.34 0.69
C LEU A 30 -1.78 -12.10 0.00
N HIS A 31 -1.44 -13.06 -0.83
CA HIS A 31 -2.44 -13.87 -1.56
C HIS A 31 -3.32 -13.00 -2.47
N ILE A 32 -2.69 -12.06 -3.16
CA ILE A 32 -3.38 -11.26 -4.15
C ILE A 32 -2.57 -11.32 -5.44
N SER A 33 -3.14 -10.85 -6.52
CA SER A 33 -2.43 -10.85 -7.78
C SER A 33 -1.42 -9.70 -7.80
N ARG A 34 -0.37 -9.86 -8.60
CA ARG A 34 0.61 -8.80 -8.76
C ARG A 34 -0.07 -7.56 -9.35
N GLU A 35 -1.04 -7.77 -10.22
CA GLU A 35 -1.77 -6.70 -10.83
C GLU A 35 -2.54 -5.90 -9.79
N ALA A 36 -3.17 -6.59 -8.85
CA ALA A 36 -3.92 -5.92 -7.79
C ALA A 36 -2.98 -5.04 -6.97
N LEU A 37 -1.81 -5.56 -6.61
CA LEU A 37 -0.87 -4.78 -5.84
C LEU A 37 -0.40 -3.56 -6.64
N SER A 38 -0.14 -3.74 -7.92
CA SER A 38 0.28 -2.65 -8.77
C SER A 38 -0.79 -1.56 -8.82
N PHE A 39 -2.06 -1.95 -8.91
CA PHE A 39 -3.15 -0.98 -8.94
C PHE A 39 -3.21 -0.20 -7.62
N TYR A 40 -2.99 -0.87 -6.50
CA TYR A 40 -2.97 -0.18 -5.21
C TYR A 40 -1.81 0.81 -5.14
N GLU A 41 -0.64 0.41 -5.60
CA GLU A 41 0.53 1.28 -5.55
C GLU A 41 0.37 2.50 -6.46
N ASN A 42 -0.31 2.33 -7.57
CA ASN A 42 -0.45 3.40 -8.54
C ASN A 42 -1.73 4.21 -8.41
N GLY A 43 -2.58 3.84 -7.49
CA GLY A 43 -3.81 4.58 -7.28
C GLY A 43 -4.91 4.29 -8.26
N LYS A 44 -4.79 3.18 -9.00
CA LYS A 44 -5.85 2.80 -9.93
C LYS A 44 -6.98 2.08 -9.23
N ARG A 45 -6.73 1.64 -8.02
CA ARG A 45 -7.71 0.94 -7.24
C ARG A 45 -7.38 1.15 -5.78
N SER A 46 -8.38 1.36 -4.95
CA SER A 46 -8.16 1.52 -3.52
C SER A 46 -8.44 0.20 -2.81
N PRO A 47 -7.57 -0.21 -1.89
CA PRO A 47 -7.83 -1.42 -1.14
C PRO A 47 -8.95 -1.19 -0.14
N ASP A 48 -9.62 -2.25 0.24
CA ASP A 48 -10.63 -2.12 1.29
C ASP A 48 -9.92 -2.11 2.64
N ILE A 49 -10.69 -1.93 3.68
CA ILE A 49 -10.15 -1.80 5.02
C ILE A 49 -9.36 -3.01 5.44
N GLN A 50 -9.87 -4.20 5.12
CA GLN A 50 -9.17 -5.41 5.49
C GLN A 50 -7.81 -5.51 4.82
N MET A 51 -7.73 -5.13 3.56
CA MET A 51 -6.45 -5.17 2.86
C MET A 51 -5.50 -4.13 3.43
N LEU A 52 -6.00 -2.95 3.82
CA LEU A 52 -5.17 -1.96 4.45
C LEU A 52 -4.57 -2.47 5.75
N LEU A 53 -5.38 -3.16 6.54
CA LEU A 53 -4.88 -3.72 7.80
C LEU A 53 -3.85 -4.81 7.55
N ARG A 54 -4.07 -5.61 6.53
CA ARG A 54 -3.11 -6.67 6.20
C ARG A 54 -1.79 -6.08 5.72
N LEU A 55 -1.84 -5.01 4.93
CA LEU A 55 -0.62 -4.35 4.47
C LEU A 55 0.11 -3.70 5.64
N SER A 56 -0.64 -3.07 6.52
CA SER A 56 -0.08 -2.45 7.71
C SER A 56 0.65 -3.49 8.55
N ASP A 57 0.03 -4.63 8.74
CA ASP A 57 0.61 -5.71 9.51
C ASP A 57 1.82 -6.32 8.81
N TYR A 58 1.72 -6.49 7.51
CA TYR A 58 2.80 -7.09 6.73
C TYR A 58 4.07 -6.25 6.82
N PHE A 59 3.93 -4.93 6.72
CA PHE A 59 5.07 -4.04 6.73
C PHE A 59 5.37 -3.45 8.10
N HIS A 60 4.53 -3.73 9.09
CA HIS A 60 4.70 -3.23 10.46
C HIS A 60 4.74 -1.70 10.50
N VAL A 61 3.80 -1.07 9.82
CA VAL A 61 3.69 0.37 9.82
C VAL A 61 2.22 0.76 9.94
N SER A 62 1.98 2.01 10.22
CA SER A 62 0.60 2.49 10.32
C SER A 62 -0.03 2.60 8.94
N VAL A 63 -1.35 2.68 8.89
CA VAL A 63 -2.05 2.90 7.64
C VAL A 63 -1.66 4.26 7.07
N ASP A 64 -1.43 5.24 7.94
CA ASP A 64 -0.96 6.56 7.49
C ASP A 64 0.32 6.44 6.69
N TYR A 65 1.24 5.60 7.14
CA TYR A 65 2.49 5.40 6.42
C TYR A 65 2.23 4.77 5.06
N LEU A 66 1.30 3.82 4.99
CA LEU A 66 1.01 3.17 3.72
C LEU A 66 0.56 4.18 2.68
N ILE A 67 -0.20 5.16 3.11
CA ILE A 67 -0.78 6.13 2.21
C ILE A 67 0.16 7.28 1.90
N ASN A 68 0.78 7.81 2.94
CA ASN A 68 1.59 9.02 2.80
C ASN A 68 3.08 8.81 2.70
N GLY A 69 3.54 7.65 3.06
CA GLY A 69 4.97 7.37 3.02
C GLY A 69 5.72 7.94 4.20
N LYS A 70 5.01 8.28 5.26
CA LYS A 70 5.66 8.77 6.46
C LYS A 70 4.74 8.59 7.64
N GLU A 71 5.34 8.51 8.82
CA GLU A 71 4.57 8.34 10.02
C GLU A 71 3.94 9.67 10.41
N TYR A 72 2.74 9.57 10.94
CA TYR A 72 2.04 10.74 11.38
C TYR A 72 2.60 11.11 12.74
N GLU A 73 3.08 12.34 12.86
CA GLU A 73 3.60 12.78 14.10
C GLU A 73 2.56 13.37 14.96
N ASN A 74 2.44 12.85 16.17
CA ASN A 74 1.45 13.30 17.07
C ASN A 74 2.09 14.12 18.17
N LYS A 75 1.75 15.37 18.23
CA LYS A 75 2.38 16.19 19.22
C LYS A 75 1.63 16.30 20.46
#